data_d242922fc3afa7e02437b9a4a8695de9
#
_entry.id   d242922fc3afa7e02437b9a4a8695de9
#
_cell.length_a   1.000
_cell.length_b   1.000
_cell.length_c   1.000
_cell.angle_alpha   90.00
_cell.angle_beta   90.00
_cell.angle_gamma   90.00
#
_symmetry.space_group_name_H-M   'P 1'
#
loop_
_entity.id
_entity.type
_entity.pdbx_description
1 polymer ?
#
loop_
_entity_poly.entity_id
_entity_poly.type
_entity_poly.pdbx_seq_one_letter_code
_entity_poly.pdbx_strand_id
1 'polypeptide(L)'
;MRKLVDFIVDNRDWFLLTFSIALSLLLLSNNESPDVQILRGKFNSALSVIYAPANWVQGIGTLREENNVLRAKAVQLSLLNSELLQYKTENERLKAMLDYKESVGTFLLPARVVSTGLSPLMRVVNINIGSQQDVRPNLAVVSVDGVVGKTVSVGPATTVVQLMVDYSFRLSVKLEKSGTTGIMRWREGNIFEVWEIPKATEVEVGERIITSGYSDIFPPNLAVGFVSGIIDRPEMMHKIAVAKANTDFTTLGHLFVISGE
;
A
#
# COMPACT_ATOMS: atom_id res chain seq x y z
N MET A 1 -3.52 -59.56 36.92
CA MET A 1 -2.05 -59.66 37.11
C MET A 1 -1.41 -60.80 36.35
N ARG A 2 -1.96 -62.07 36.37
CA ARG A 2 -1.38 -63.21 35.64
C ARG A 2 -1.19 -63.00 34.14
N LYS A 3 -2.17 -62.44 33.42
CA LYS A 3 -2.10 -62.17 31.96
C LYS A 3 -1.00 -61.20 31.54
N LEU A 4 -0.60 -60.26 32.39
CA LEU A 4 0.50 -59.30 32.12
C LEU A 4 1.86 -59.97 32.29
N VAL A 5 1.97 -60.85 33.25
CA VAL A 5 3.20 -61.63 33.49
C VAL A 5 3.43 -62.63 32.37
N ASP A 6 2.37 -63.34 31.92
CA ASP A 6 2.45 -64.33 30.84
C ASP A 6 2.83 -63.63 29.50
N PHE A 7 2.32 -62.43 29.22
CA PHE A 7 2.68 -61.61 28.03
C PHE A 7 4.15 -61.16 28.06
N ILE A 8 4.67 -60.82 29.24
CA ILE A 8 6.08 -60.40 29.39
C ILE A 8 7.01 -61.59 29.24
N VAL A 9 6.59 -62.79 29.72
CA VAL A 9 7.39 -64.04 29.63
C VAL A 9 7.43 -64.57 28.20
N ASP A 10 6.32 -64.52 27.46
CA ASP A 10 6.26 -64.97 26.06
C ASP A 10 7.04 -64.01 25.08
N ASN A 11 7.14 -62.71 25.40
CA ASN A 11 7.91 -61.74 24.58
C ASN A 11 9.21 -61.31 25.28
N ARG A 12 9.79 -62.12 26.13
CA ARG A 12 10.96 -61.79 26.94
C ARG A 12 12.11 -61.18 26.16
N ASP A 13 12.40 -61.71 24.98
CA ASP A 13 13.56 -61.31 24.18
C ASP A 13 13.33 -59.91 23.53
N TRP A 14 12.08 -59.61 23.17
CA TRP A 14 11.69 -58.28 22.70
C TRP A 14 11.70 -57.21 23.80
N PHE A 15 11.26 -57.57 24.99
CA PHE A 15 11.33 -56.69 26.17
C PHE A 15 12.76 -56.42 26.60
N LEU A 16 13.63 -57.47 26.60
CA LEU A 16 15.05 -57.29 26.89
C LEU A 16 15.75 -56.39 25.84
N LEU A 17 15.40 -56.52 24.58
CA LEU A 17 15.96 -55.72 23.50
C LEU A 17 15.50 -54.26 23.61
N THR A 18 14.21 -54.01 23.81
CA THR A 18 13.67 -52.63 23.98
C THR A 18 14.21 -51.97 25.26
N PHE A 19 14.31 -52.72 26.36
CA PHE A 19 14.90 -52.27 27.62
C PHE A 19 16.40 -51.93 27.47
N SER A 20 17.16 -52.79 26.78
CA SER A 20 18.57 -52.55 26.49
C SER A 20 18.80 -51.33 25.63
N ILE A 21 17.95 -51.10 24.61
CA ILE A 21 17.98 -49.91 23.77
C ILE A 21 17.62 -48.65 24.59
N ALA A 22 16.58 -48.72 25.42
CA ALA A 22 16.16 -47.60 26.26
C ALA A 22 17.23 -47.25 27.30
N LEU A 23 17.85 -48.24 27.93
CA LEU A 23 18.93 -48.07 28.89
C LEU A 23 20.20 -47.50 28.23
N SER A 24 20.53 -47.97 27.02
CA SER A 24 21.64 -47.43 26.22
C SER A 24 21.42 -45.97 25.86
N LEU A 25 20.18 -45.60 25.44
CA LEU A 25 19.80 -44.23 25.15
C LEU A 25 19.85 -43.33 26.40
N LEU A 26 19.43 -43.84 27.55
CA LEU A 26 19.50 -43.10 28.82
C LEU A 26 20.94 -42.86 29.26
N LEU A 27 21.82 -43.87 29.16
CA LEU A 27 23.24 -43.73 29.45
C LEU A 27 23.95 -42.78 28.47
N LEU A 28 23.57 -42.81 27.20
CA LEU A 28 24.06 -41.85 26.19
C LEU A 28 23.56 -40.43 26.45
N SER A 29 22.34 -40.31 26.97
CA SER A 29 21.74 -39.00 27.30
C SER A 29 22.43 -38.31 28.46
N ASN A 30 22.99 -39.05 29.39
CA ASN A 30 23.57 -38.53 30.64
C ASN A 30 25.12 -38.48 30.64
N ASN A 31 25.75 -38.77 29.50
CA ASN A 31 27.19 -38.81 29.39
C ASN A 31 27.72 -37.53 28.71
N GLU A 32 28.53 -36.75 29.42
CA GLU A 32 29.09 -35.47 28.99
C GLU A 32 30.47 -35.58 28.31
N SER A 33 30.88 -36.79 27.91
CA SER A 33 32.17 -36.97 27.25
C SER A 33 32.21 -36.29 25.85
N PRO A 34 33.35 -35.69 25.44
CA PRO A 34 33.45 -34.91 24.18
C PRO A 34 33.18 -35.77 22.93
N ASP A 35 33.45 -37.06 22.97
CA ASP A 35 33.19 -38.00 21.85
C ASP A 35 31.70 -38.22 21.60
N VAL A 36 30.88 -38.21 22.67
CA VAL A 36 29.41 -38.32 22.59
C VAL A 36 28.78 -37.03 22.01
N GLN A 37 29.37 -35.89 22.23
CA GLN A 37 28.90 -34.62 21.64
C GLN A 37 29.09 -34.60 20.11
N ILE A 38 30.17 -35.16 19.61
CA ILE A 38 30.46 -35.30 18.17
C ILE A 38 29.43 -36.26 17.53
N LEU A 39 29.07 -37.34 18.21
CA LEU A 39 28.06 -38.29 17.74
C LEU A 39 26.65 -37.69 17.75
N ARG A 40 26.29 -36.91 18.79
CA ARG A 40 25.02 -36.14 18.85
C ARG A 40 24.91 -35.12 17.73
N GLY A 41 26.01 -34.42 17.42
CA GLY A 41 26.07 -33.46 16.30
C GLY A 41 25.79 -34.12 14.94
N LYS A 42 26.36 -35.31 14.71
CA LYS A 42 26.15 -36.09 13.48
C LYS A 42 24.73 -36.68 13.40
N PHE A 43 24.18 -37.13 14.53
CA PHE A 43 22.80 -37.68 14.61
C PHE A 43 21.75 -36.56 14.38
N ASN A 44 21.93 -35.38 14.95
CA ASN A 44 21.06 -34.21 14.71
C ASN A 44 21.13 -33.72 13.28
N SER A 45 22.31 -33.76 12.65
CA SER A 45 22.45 -33.41 11.24
C SER A 45 21.80 -34.45 10.30
N ALA A 46 21.79 -35.73 10.66
CA ALA A 46 21.10 -36.77 9.91
C ALA A 46 19.58 -36.66 10.05
N LEU A 47 19.07 -36.33 11.23
CA LEU A 47 17.64 -36.07 11.45
C LEU A 47 17.13 -34.82 10.74
N SER A 48 17.93 -33.77 10.65
CA SER A 48 17.55 -32.57 9.94
C SER A 48 17.30 -32.79 8.44
N VAL A 49 18.00 -33.75 7.82
CA VAL A 49 17.78 -34.16 6.43
C VAL A 49 16.44 -34.89 6.25
N ILE A 50 15.94 -35.57 7.25
CA ILE A 50 14.65 -36.31 7.22
C ILE A 50 13.48 -35.33 7.40
N TYR A 51 13.64 -34.26 8.20
CA TYR A 51 12.59 -33.22 8.42
C TYR A 51 12.58 -32.11 7.39
N ALA A 52 13.64 -31.94 6.59
CA ALA A 52 13.74 -30.93 5.56
C ALA A 52 12.63 -30.99 4.48
N PRO A 53 12.17 -32.15 3.99
CA PRO A 53 11.13 -32.18 2.96
C PRO A 53 9.73 -31.80 3.43
N ALA A 54 9.42 -31.87 4.73
CA ALA A 54 8.08 -31.56 5.24
C ALA A 54 7.73 -30.08 5.14
N ASN A 55 8.70 -29.20 5.33
CA ASN A 55 8.50 -27.76 5.21
C ASN A 55 8.47 -27.29 3.74
N TRP A 56 9.10 -28.02 2.84
CA TRP A 56 9.12 -27.69 1.42
C TRP A 56 7.78 -27.99 0.74
N VAL A 57 7.10 -29.05 1.13
CA VAL A 57 5.78 -29.43 0.61
C VAL A 57 4.69 -28.44 1.02
N GLN A 58 4.77 -27.87 2.24
CA GLN A 58 3.82 -26.84 2.69
C GLN A 58 3.99 -25.51 1.93
N GLY A 59 5.23 -25.15 1.58
CA GLY A 59 5.50 -23.94 0.79
C GLY A 59 5.00 -24.01 -0.67
N ILE A 60 4.96 -25.20 -1.28
CA ILE A 60 4.49 -25.38 -2.66
C ILE A 60 2.95 -25.23 -2.76
N GLY A 61 2.22 -25.63 -1.73
CA GLY A 61 0.76 -25.49 -1.67
C GLY A 61 0.34 -24.02 -1.63
N THR A 62 0.96 -23.24 -0.75
CA THR A 62 0.69 -21.81 -0.60
C THR A 62 1.08 -21.00 -1.84
N LEU A 63 2.22 -21.31 -2.47
CA LEU A 63 2.66 -20.68 -3.70
C LEU A 63 1.71 -20.95 -4.89
N ARG A 64 1.13 -22.14 -4.98
CA ARG A 64 0.14 -22.46 -6.01
C ARG A 64 -1.17 -21.70 -5.79
N GLU A 65 -1.63 -21.63 -4.56
CA GLU A 65 -2.83 -20.90 -4.19
C GLU A 65 -2.67 -19.41 -4.41
N GLU A 66 -1.54 -18.84 -4.01
CA GLU A 66 -1.17 -17.44 -4.29
C GLU A 66 -1.10 -17.16 -5.80
N ASN A 67 -0.49 -18.06 -6.58
CA ASN A 67 -0.44 -17.92 -8.04
C ASN A 67 -1.84 -17.95 -8.67
N ASN A 68 -2.74 -18.82 -8.18
CA ASN A 68 -4.11 -18.87 -8.66
C ASN A 68 -4.90 -17.60 -8.31
N VAL A 69 -4.72 -17.08 -7.09
CA VAL A 69 -5.32 -15.80 -6.67
C VAL A 69 -4.78 -14.63 -7.51
N LEU A 70 -3.46 -14.58 -7.75
CA LEU A 70 -2.85 -13.57 -8.60
C LEU A 70 -3.35 -13.65 -10.04
N ARG A 71 -3.49 -14.85 -10.60
CA ARG A 71 -4.07 -15.04 -11.94
C ARG A 71 -5.53 -14.61 -12.01
N ALA A 72 -6.33 -14.95 -11.00
CA ALA A 72 -7.72 -14.51 -10.93
C ALA A 72 -7.82 -12.97 -10.86
N LYS A 73 -6.98 -12.32 -10.04
CA LYS A 73 -6.88 -10.86 -9.97
C LYS A 73 -6.43 -10.25 -11.30
N ALA A 74 -5.46 -10.87 -11.99
CA ALA A 74 -5.01 -10.40 -13.30
C ALA A 74 -6.12 -10.46 -14.35
N VAL A 75 -6.91 -11.53 -14.37
CA VAL A 75 -8.08 -11.65 -15.25
C VAL A 75 -9.14 -10.60 -14.90
N GLN A 76 -9.44 -10.43 -13.62
CA GLN A 76 -10.40 -9.41 -13.17
C GLN A 76 -9.96 -7.99 -13.56
N LEU A 77 -8.67 -7.66 -13.35
CA LEU A 77 -8.11 -6.38 -13.77
C LEU A 77 -8.14 -6.20 -15.29
N SER A 78 -7.89 -7.26 -16.05
CA SER A 78 -7.97 -7.23 -17.52
C SER A 78 -9.39 -6.95 -18.01
N LEU A 79 -10.40 -7.58 -17.39
CA LEU A 79 -11.80 -7.34 -17.71
C LEU A 79 -12.21 -5.90 -17.37
N LEU A 80 -11.85 -5.42 -16.17
CA LEU A 80 -12.11 -4.04 -15.76
C LEU A 80 -11.41 -3.03 -16.68
N ASN A 81 -10.19 -3.30 -17.08
CA ASN A 81 -9.45 -2.45 -18.01
C ASN A 81 -10.12 -2.42 -19.40
N SER A 82 -10.64 -3.55 -19.87
CA SER A 82 -11.37 -3.61 -21.14
C SER A 82 -12.66 -2.78 -21.07
N GLU A 83 -13.36 -2.84 -19.95
CA GLU A 83 -14.57 -2.04 -19.71
C GLU A 83 -14.25 -0.54 -19.66
N LEU A 84 -13.20 -0.16 -18.94
CA LEU A 84 -12.73 1.23 -18.90
C LEU A 84 -12.31 1.74 -20.27
N LEU A 85 -11.66 0.92 -21.08
CA LEU A 85 -11.31 1.28 -22.45
C LEU A 85 -12.54 1.53 -23.32
N GLN A 86 -13.60 0.73 -23.16
CA GLN A 86 -14.89 0.98 -23.84
C GLN A 86 -15.49 2.32 -23.41
N TYR A 87 -15.57 2.60 -22.11
CA TYR A 87 -16.07 3.89 -21.61
C TYR A 87 -15.19 5.06 -22.09
N LYS A 88 -13.88 4.90 -22.12
CA LYS A 88 -12.97 5.89 -22.65
C LYS A 88 -13.26 6.19 -24.13
N THR A 89 -13.36 5.16 -24.95
CA THR A 89 -13.64 5.29 -26.38
C THR A 89 -15.00 5.98 -26.63
N GLU A 90 -16.03 5.60 -25.86
CA GLU A 90 -17.34 6.25 -25.98
C GLU A 90 -17.30 7.70 -25.50
N ASN A 91 -16.57 8.00 -24.44
CA ASN A 91 -16.38 9.37 -23.97
C ASN A 91 -15.63 10.24 -24.99
N GLU A 92 -14.57 9.71 -25.60
CA GLU A 92 -13.85 10.38 -26.70
C GLU A 92 -14.75 10.63 -27.90
N ARG A 93 -15.61 9.67 -28.24
CA ARG A 93 -16.60 9.83 -29.30
C ARG A 93 -17.63 10.91 -28.99
N LEU A 94 -18.15 10.91 -27.75
CA LEU A 94 -19.11 11.93 -27.31
C LEU A 94 -18.46 13.33 -27.27
N LYS A 95 -17.20 13.43 -26.82
CA LYS A 95 -16.42 14.67 -26.83
C LYS A 95 -16.16 15.17 -28.25
N ALA A 96 -15.81 14.27 -29.18
CA ALA A 96 -15.64 14.63 -30.58
C ALA A 96 -16.94 15.15 -31.21
N MET A 97 -18.11 14.60 -30.83
CA MET A 97 -19.41 15.10 -31.25
C MET A 97 -19.72 16.51 -30.71
N LEU A 98 -19.12 16.89 -29.58
CA LEU A 98 -19.28 18.20 -28.96
C LEU A 98 -18.17 19.20 -29.33
N ASP A 99 -17.30 18.89 -30.28
CA ASP A 99 -16.09 19.66 -30.63
C ASP A 99 -15.15 19.96 -29.43
N TYR A 100 -15.16 19.06 -28.41
CA TYR A 100 -14.34 19.19 -27.22
C TYR A 100 -12.92 18.67 -27.46
N LYS A 101 -11.96 19.58 -27.50
CA LYS A 101 -10.54 19.26 -27.69
C LYS A 101 -9.89 18.97 -26.34
N GLU A 102 -9.65 17.72 -26.03
CA GLU A 102 -8.90 17.31 -24.83
C GLU A 102 -7.42 17.12 -25.18
N SER A 103 -6.56 17.94 -24.61
CA SER A 103 -5.12 17.68 -24.63
C SER A 103 -4.80 16.66 -23.56
N VAL A 104 -4.19 15.51 -23.85
CA VAL A 104 -3.35 14.85 -22.85
C VAL A 104 -2.67 13.55 -23.19
N GLY A 105 -1.35 13.52 -23.10
CA GLY A 105 -0.58 12.38 -22.60
C GLY A 105 -0.06 12.70 -21.18
N THR A 106 -0.54 12.04 -20.17
CA THR A 106 0.00 12.20 -18.81
C THR A 106 1.11 11.18 -18.58
N PHE A 107 2.35 11.63 -18.51
CA PHE A 107 3.49 10.77 -18.20
C PHE A 107 3.69 10.70 -16.67
N LEU A 108 3.82 9.49 -16.13
CA LEU A 108 4.10 9.25 -14.72
C LEU A 108 5.58 8.91 -14.55
N LEU A 109 6.33 9.77 -13.87
CA LEU A 109 7.72 9.53 -13.53
C LEU A 109 7.80 8.88 -12.14
N PRO A 110 8.25 7.61 -12.03
CA PRO A 110 8.36 6.94 -10.74
C PRO A 110 9.45 7.58 -9.89
N ALA A 111 9.16 7.80 -8.63
CA ALA A 111 10.07 8.40 -7.66
C ALA A 111 9.99 7.68 -6.31
N ARG A 112 11.05 7.76 -5.53
CA ARG A 112 11.12 7.26 -4.18
C ARG A 112 11.46 8.37 -3.21
N VAL A 113 10.80 8.39 -2.07
CA VAL A 113 11.12 9.29 -0.97
C VAL A 113 12.49 8.89 -0.39
N VAL A 114 13.41 9.83 -0.36
CA VAL A 114 14.78 9.64 0.18
C VAL A 114 14.98 10.28 1.54
N SER A 115 14.21 11.33 1.84
CA SER A 115 14.18 11.92 3.18
C SER A 115 12.91 12.75 3.39
N THR A 116 12.52 12.88 4.65
CA THR A 116 11.50 13.84 5.07
C THR A 116 12.17 15.15 5.46
N GLY A 117 11.63 16.27 5.01
CA GLY A 117 12.15 17.60 5.35
C GLY A 117 11.95 17.90 6.84
N LEU A 118 13.00 18.36 7.48
CA LEU A 118 13.01 18.73 8.90
C LEU A 118 12.57 20.19 9.15
N SER A 119 11.94 20.85 8.18
CA SER A 119 11.50 22.23 8.39
C SER A 119 10.23 22.27 9.25
N PRO A 120 10.25 22.94 10.40
CA PRO A 120 9.04 23.15 11.20
C PRO A 120 7.98 23.98 10.49
N LEU A 121 8.39 24.76 9.46
CA LEU A 121 7.55 25.70 8.73
C LEU A 121 6.94 25.12 7.45
N MET A 122 7.51 24.03 6.91
CA MET A 122 7.03 23.40 5.68
C MET A 122 7.09 21.89 5.80
N ARG A 123 5.98 21.23 5.53
CA ARG A 123 5.91 19.77 5.47
C ARG A 123 6.28 19.31 4.06
N VAL A 124 7.51 18.86 3.91
CA VAL A 124 8.08 18.47 2.63
C VAL A 124 8.74 17.10 2.70
N VAL A 125 8.85 16.45 1.57
CA VAL A 125 9.69 15.26 1.38
C VAL A 125 10.62 15.48 0.20
N ASN A 126 11.78 14.82 0.22
CA ASN A 126 12.70 14.80 -0.91
C ASN A 126 12.53 13.48 -1.66
N ILE A 127 12.47 13.56 -2.98
CA ILE A 127 12.39 12.42 -3.90
C ILE A 127 13.67 12.31 -4.73
N ASN A 128 13.98 11.10 -5.20
CA ASN A 128 15.22 10.73 -5.90
C ASN A 128 15.23 10.99 -7.41
N ILE A 129 14.41 11.92 -7.89
CA ILE A 129 14.40 12.38 -9.28
C ILE A 129 14.47 13.90 -9.33
N GLY A 130 15.00 14.45 -10.41
CA GLY A 130 15.21 15.88 -10.56
C GLY A 130 15.16 16.36 -12.00
N SER A 131 15.82 17.48 -12.30
CA SER A 131 15.81 18.07 -13.65
C SER A 131 16.44 17.17 -14.72
N GLN A 132 17.30 16.21 -14.35
CA GLN A 132 17.82 15.21 -15.28
C GLN A 132 16.75 14.26 -15.82
N GLN A 133 15.60 14.15 -15.16
CA GLN A 133 14.43 13.37 -15.56
C GLN A 133 13.24 14.29 -15.96
N ASP A 134 13.54 15.51 -16.41
CA ASP A 134 12.53 16.50 -16.84
C ASP A 134 11.53 16.93 -15.75
N VAL A 135 11.88 16.74 -14.47
CA VAL A 135 11.07 17.28 -13.38
C VAL A 135 11.22 18.80 -13.34
N ARG A 136 10.09 19.47 -13.14
CA ARG A 136 9.99 20.95 -13.02
C ARG A 136 9.27 21.30 -11.73
N PRO A 137 9.40 22.53 -11.23
CA PRO A 137 8.53 23.03 -10.16
C PRO A 137 7.06 23.03 -10.58
N ASN A 138 6.17 22.91 -9.60
CA ASN A 138 4.72 22.90 -9.79
C ASN A 138 4.20 21.71 -10.62
N LEU A 139 4.82 20.54 -10.53
CA LEU A 139 4.25 19.28 -11.01
C LEU A 139 3.50 18.57 -9.89
N ALA A 140 2.37 17.96 -10.22
CA ALA A 140 1.61 17.15 -9.28
C ALA A 140 2.39 15.89 -8.89
N VAL A 141 2.31 15.55 -7.60
CA VAL A 141 2.89 14.31 -7.05
C VAL A 141 1.79 13.48 -6.45
N VAL A 142 1.72 12.22 -6.86
CA VAL A 142 0.68 11.27 -6.45
C VAL A 142 1.28 9.97 -5.91
N SER A 143 0.51 9.26 -5.11
CA SER A 143 0.73 7.86 -4.75
C SER A 143 -0.32 6.98 -5.43
N VAL A 144 -0.28 5.68 -5.15
CA VAL A 144 -1.35 4.74 -5.56
C VAL A 144 -2.70 5.07 -4.92
N ASP A 145 -2.70 5.74 -3.76
CA ASP A 145 -3.90 6.09 -3.02
C ASP A 145 -4.50 7.43 -3.43
N GLY A 146 -3.69 8.32 -4.04
CA GLY A 146 -4.15 9.63 -4.48
C GLY A 146 -3.08 10.72 -4.43
N VAL A 147 -3.55 11.96 -4.39
CA VAL A 147 -2.69 13.14 -4.38
C VAL A 147 -1.84 13.20 -3.10
N VAL A 148 -0.55 13.46 -3.27
CA VAL A 148 0.43 13.63 -2.18
C VAL A 148 0.82 15.09 -2.00
N GLY A 149 1.05 15.83 -3.11
CA GLY A 149 1.53 17.18 -3.06
C GLY A 149 1.98 17.71 -4.43
N LYS A 150 2.91 18.66 -4.42
CA LYS A 150 3.51 19.22 -5.63
C LYS A 150 5.01 19.44 -5.47
N THR A 151 5.73 19.41 -6.58
CA THR A 151 7.14 19.79 -6.62
C THR A 151 7.32 21.28 -6.39
N VAL A 152 8.29 21.69 -5.56
CA VAL A 152 8.55 23.12 -5.27
C VAL A 152 9.96 23.54 -5.60
N SER A 153 10.97 22.72 -5.30
CA SER A 153 12.37 22.99 -5.61
C SER A 153 12.99 21.78 -6.27
N VAL A 154 13.61 21.98 -7.41
CA VAL A 154 14.14 20.90 -8.25
C VAL A 154 15.65 21.06 -8.37
N GLY A 155 16.39 20.07 -7.87
CA GLY A 155 17.80 19.91 -8.10
C GLY A 155 18.09 18.97 -9.28
N PRO A 156 19.38 18.71 -9.59
CA PRO A 156 19.75 17.84 -10.71
C PRO A 156 19.22 16.40 -10.58
N ALA A 157 19.31 15.82 -9.37
CA ALA A 157 18.97 14.42 -9.10
C ALA A 157 17.95 14.24 -7.96
N THR A 158 17.49 15.33 -7.34
CA THR A 158 16.53 15.30 -6.22
C THR A 158 15.56 16.46 -6.33
N THR A 159 14.35 16.26 -5.83
CA THR A 159 13.30 17.27 -5.84
C THR A 159 12.62 17.37 -4.48
N VAL A 160 12.36 18.56 -4.04
CA VAL A 160 11.56 18.86 -2.83
C VAL A 160 10.09 18.88 -3.22
N VAL A 161 9.29 18.11 -2.52
CA VAL A 161 7.83 18.01 -2.70
C VAL A 161 7.15 18.59 -1.47
N GLN A 162 6.31 19.61 -1.66
CA GLN A 162 5.41 20.13 -0.64
C GLN A 162 4.20 19.20 -0.52
N LEU A 163 3.95 18.71 0.70
CA LEU A 163 2.86 17.79 0.96
C LEU A 163 1.52 18.52 1.13
N MET A 164 0.41 17.81 0.86
CA MET A 164 -0.94 18.32 1.14
C MET A 164 -1.17 18.66 2.61
N VAL A 165 -0.46 18.02 3.52
CA VAL A 165 -0.49 18.30 4.97
C VAL A 165 0.33 19.54 5.38
N ASP A 166 0.84 20.28 4.42
CA ASP A 166 1.46 21.59 4.68
C ASP A 166 0.39 22.66 4.90
N TYR A 167 0.62 23.54 5.90
CA TYR A 167 -0.35 24.56 6.28
C TYR A 167 -0.65 25.57 5.16
N SER A 168 0.32 25.85 4.30
CA SER A 168 0.18 26.79 3.17
C SER A 168 -0.39 26.13 1.90
N PHE A 169 -0.50 24.78 1.88
CA PHE A 169 -0.96 24.07 0.70
C PHE A 169 -2.45 24.33 0.44
N ARG A 170 -2.78 24.53 -0.82
CA ARG A 170 -4.16 24.71 -1.30
C ARG A 170 -4.38 23.85 -2.52
N LEU A 171 -5.48 23.12 -2.55
CA LEU A 171 -5.87 22.25 -3.65
C LEU A 171 -7.30 22.57 -4.10
N SER A 172 -7.46 22.87 -5.37
CA SER A 172 -8.80 22.97 -5.95
C SER A 172 -9.37 21.56 -6.16
N VAL A 173 -10.47 21.28 -5.51
CA VAL A 173 -11.12 19.97 -5.52
C VAL A 173 -12.56 20.06 -6.02
N LYS A 174 -13.09 18.92 -6.44
CA LYS A 174 -14.50 18.76 -6.82
C LYS A 174 -15.08 17.58 -6.04
N LEU A 175 -16.24 17.74 -5.50
CA LEU A 175 -17.07 16.69 -4.96
C LEU A 175 -17.68 15.92 -6.15
N GLU A 176 -17.44 14.61 -6.22
CA GLU A 176 -17.70 13.83 -7.45
C GLU A 176 -19.20 13.73 -7.77
N LYS A 177 -20.05 13.55 -6.74
CA LYS A 177 -21.49 13.36 -6.90
C LYS A 177 -22.22 14.70 -7.13
N SER A 178 -21.96 15.67 -6.27
CA SER A 178 -22.59 17.00 -6.36
C SER A 178 -22.01 17.87 -7.47
N GLY A 179 -20.81 17.52 -7.98
CA GLY A 179 -20.10 18.32 -8.98
C GLY A 179 -19.54 19.66 -8.46
N THR A 180 -19.77 19.95 -7.17
CA THR A 180 -19.38 21.22 -6.56
C THR A 180 -17.89 21.30 -6.35
N THR A 181 -17.32 22.45 -6.63
CA THR A 181 -15.89 22.72 -6.42
C THR A 181 -15.66 23.50 -5.14
N GLY A 182 -14.48 23.32 -4.57
CA GLY A 182 -14.04 24.06 -3.39
C GLY A 182 -12.52 24.03 -3.23
N ILE A 183 -12.03 24.73 -2.22
CA ILE A 183 -10.59 24.79 -1.89
C ILE A 183 -10.30 23.94 -0.67
N MET A 184 -9.54 22.88 -0.87
CA MET A 184 -9.11 22.00 0.20
C MET A 184 -7.89 22.56 0.91
N ARG A 185 -7.92 22.52 2.25
CA ARG A 185 -6.85 22.98 3.15
C ARG A 185 -6.62 21.94 4.23
N TRP A 186 -5.38 21.77 4.61
CA TRP A 186 -5.04 20.91 5.75
C TRP A 186 -5.48 21.54 7.08
N ARG A 187 -5.97 20.74 7.99
CA ARG A 187 -6.37 21.13 9.36
C ARG A 187 -5.45 20.48 10.40
N GLU A 188 -5.53 19.17 10.53
CA GLU A 188 -4.72 18.40 11.47
C GLU A 188 -4.67 16.92 11.08
N GLY A 189 -3.58 16.20 11.41
CA GLY A 189 -3.41 14.77 11.10
C GLY A 189 -3.73 14.47 9.63
N ASN A 190 -4.72 13.62 9.38
CA ASN A 190 -5.24 13.30 8.05
C ASN A 190 -6.61 13.96 7.78
N ILE A 191 -6.91 15.05 8.51
CA ILE A 191 -8.16 15.80 8.38
C ILE A 191 -7.90 17.08 7.62
N PHE A 192 -8.76 17.33 6.65
CA PHE A 192 -8.76 18.50 5.76
C PHE A 192 -10.12 19.17 5.81
N GLU A 193 -10.19 20.40 5.34
CA GLU A 193 -11.41 21.16 5.16
C GLU A 193 -11.52 21.61 3.70
N VAL A 194 -12.67 21.37 3.09
CA VAL A 194 -13.03 21.90 1.78
C VAL A 194 -13.92 23.11 2.00
N TRP A 195 -13.40 24.26 1.66
CA TRP A 195 -14.05 25.58 1.81
C TRP A 195 -14.77 26.00 0.53
N GLU A 196 -15.60 27.02 0.63
CA GLU A 196 -16.29 27.68 -0.47
C GLU A 196 -17.40 26.83 -1.13
N ILE A 197 -17.97 25.88 -0.39
CA ILE A 197 -19.11 25.09 -0.87
C ILE A 197 -20.39 25.91 -0.70
N PRO A 198 -21.16 26.15 -1.79
CA PRO A 198 -22.42 26.90 -1.70
C PRO A 198 -23.41 26.24 -0.73
N LYS A 199 -24.13 27.03 0.05
CA LYS A 199 -25.12 26.50 1.03
C LYS A 199 -26.22 25.66 0.40
N ALA A 200 -26.61 25.99 -0.82
CA ALA A 200 -27.65 25.25 -1.55
C ALA A 200 -27.20 23.85 -2.02
N THR A 201 -25.90 23.57 -1.99
CA THR A 201 -25.37 22.28 -2.44
C THR A 201 -25.67 21.21 -1.39
N GLU A 202 -26.24 20.11 -1.83
CA GLU A 202 -26.35 18.90 -1.04
C GLU A 202 -25.02 18.15 -1.09
N VAL A 203 -24.38 17.99 0.06
CA VAL A 203 -23.14 17.26 0.24
C VAL A 203 -23.44 16.04 1.14
N GLU A 204 -22.95 14.88 0.74
CA GLU A 204 -23.15 13.66 1.52
C GLU A 204 -21.85 13.20 2.19
N VAL A 205 -21.97 12.67 3.41
CA VAL A 205 -20.84 11.98 4.07
C VAL A 205 -20.52 10.71 3.29
N GLY A 206 -19.24 10.49 3.02
CA GLY A 206 -18.76 9.40 2.16
C GLY A 206 -18.60 9.79 0.69
N GLU A 207 -19.05 10.97 0.27
CA GLU A 207 -18.86 11.48 -1.10
C GLU A 207 -17.37 11.58 -1.42
N ARG A 208 -16.96 11.08 -2.60
CA ARG A 208 -15.58 11.15 -3.07
C ARG A 208 -15.17 12.56 -3.43
N ILE A 209 -13.94 12.89 -3.12
CA ILE A 209 -13.29 14.16 -3.44
C ILE A 209 -12.17 13.87 -4.43
N ILE A 210 -12.21 14.58 -5.55
CA ILE A 210 -11.23 14.48 -6.63
C ILE A 210 -10.69 15.88 -6.96
N THR A 211 -9.57 15.96 -7.68
CA THR A 211 -9.08 17.24 -8.21
C THR A 211 -10.04 17.81 -9.22
N SER A 212 -10.25 19.13 -9.19
CA SER A 212 -11.20 19.81 -10.08
C SER A 212 -10.69 20.02 -11.51
N GLY A 213 -9.36 20.04 -11.71
CA GLY A 213 -8.72 20.41 -12.97
C GLY A 213 -8.67 21.93 -13.24
N TYR A 214 -9.06 22.78 -12.27
CA TYR A 214 -8.97 24.25 -12.42
C TYR A 214 -7.56 24.79 -12.14
N SER A 215 -6.61 23.93 -11.88
CA SER A 215 -5.21 24.26 -11.64
C SER A 215 -4.34 23.64 -12.73
N ASP A 216 -3.41 24.42 -13.27
CA ASP A 216 -2.39 23.91 -14.21
C ASP A 216 -1.45 22.87 -13.60
N ILE A 217 -1.49 22.71 -12.26
CA ILE A 217 -0.63 21.79 -11.52
C ILE A 217 -1.25 20.39 -11.44
N PHE A 218 -2.56 20.32 -11.15
CA PHE A 218 -3.25 19.08 -10.87
C PHE A 218 -4.24 18.76 -11.98
N PRO A 219 -3.98 17.72 -12.78
CA PRO A 219 -4.98 17.22 -13.72
C PRO A 219 -6.30 16.89 -13.02
N PRO A 220 -7.43 16.95 -13.73
CA PRO A 220 -8.73 16.60 -13.17
C PRO A 220 -8.81 15.11 -12.80
N ASN A 221 -9.75 14.79 -11.92
CA ASN A 221 -10.14 13.44 -11.54
C ASN A 221 -9.08 12.62 -10.77
N LEU A 222 -8.02 13.23 -10.23
CA LEU A 222 -7.13 12.54 -9.31
C LEU A 222 -7.84 12.33 -7.97
N ALA A 223 -7.73 11.13 -7.42
CA ALA A 223 -8.30 10.80 -6.11
C ALA A 223 -7.64 11.63 -5.01
N VAL A 224 -8.43 12.21 -4.12
CA VAL A 224 -7.94 13.03 -2.99
C VAL A 224 -8.39 12.43 -1.67
N GLY A 225 -9.69 12.11 -1.53
CA GLY A 225 -10.25 11.61 -0.29
C GLY A 225 -11.76 11.46 -0.35
N PHE A 226 -12.37 11.56 0.80
CA PHE A 226 -13.83 11.51 0.95
C PHE A 226 -14.32 12.45 2.05
N VAL A 227 -15.55 12.89 1.96
CA VAL A 227 -16.23 13.71 2.95
C VAL A 227 -16.48 12.88 4.21
N SER A 228 -16.00 13.34 5.35
CA SER A 228 -16.20 12.69 6.66
C SER A 228 -17.21 13.44 7.53
N GLY A 229 -17.55 14.67 7.21
CA GLY A 229 -18.49 15.49 7.94
C GLY A 229 -18.78 16.82 7.23
N ILE A 230 -19.78 17.55 7.72
CA ILE A 230 -20.19 18.83 7.15
C ILE A 230 -20.34 19.85 8.30
N ILE A 231 -19.80 21.03 8.11
CA ILE A 231 -19.98 22.16 9.00
C ILE A 231 -20.83 23.19 8.25
N ASP A 232 -22.07 23.34 8.68
CA ASP A 232 -22.99 24.36 8.18
C ASP A 232 -23.41 25.25 9.34
N ARG A 233 -22.90 26.47 9.37
CA ARG A 233 -23.23 27.45 10.40
C ARG A 233 -24.07 28.57 9.82
N PRO A 234 -25.10 29.05 10.52
CA PRO A 234 -25.95 30.12 10.04
C PRO A 234 -25.18 31.41 9.66
N GLU A 235 -24.11 31.70 10.41
CA GLU A 235 -23.32 32.92 10.26
C GLU A 235 -22.37 32.88 9.06
N MET A 236 -22.13 31.70 8.49
CA MET A 236 -21.22 31.52 7.35
C MET A 236 -22.02 31.58 6.03
N MET A 237 -21.45 32.19 5.03
CA MET A 237 -22.07 32.24 3.67
C MET A 237 -21.93 30.92 2.89
N HIS A 238 -20.99 30.07 3.30
CA HIS A 238 -20.67 28.80 2.65
C HIS A 238 -20.62 27.67 3.68
N LYS A 239 -20.85 26.42 3.23
CA LYS A 239 -20.59 25.22 3.98
C LYS A 239 -19.10 24.86 3.91
N ILE A 240 -18.63 24.13 4.91
CA ILE A 240 -17.31 23.53 4.91
C ILE A 240 -17.51 22.03 4.99
N ALA A 241 -16.98 21.27 4.04
CA ALA A 241 -16.90 19.83 4.14
C ALA A 241 -15.61 19.44 4.88
N VAL A 242 -15.75 18.66 5.93
CA VAL A 242 -14.62 17.99 6.57
C VAL A 242 -14.26 16.78 5.75
N ALA A 243 -13.00 16.67 5.36
CA ALA A 243 -12.53 15.64 4.46
C ALA A 243 -11.43 14.80 5.13
N LYS A 244 -11.37 13.53 4.76
CA LYS A 244 -10.27 12.64 5.09
C LYS A 244 -9.55 12.24 3.80
N ALA A 245 -8.22 12.46 3.75
CA ALA A 245 -7.45 12.08 2.58
C ALA A 245 -7.30 10.54 2.48
N ASN A 246 -7.22 10.02 1.26
CA ASN A 246 -6.93 8.61 1.02
C ASN A 246 -5.47 8.27 1.32
N THR A 247 -4.57 9.22 1.03
CA THR A 247 -3.13 9.04 1.18
C THR A 247 -2.73 9.06 2.66
N ASP A 248 -1.91 8.10 3.07
CA ASP A 248 -1.22 8.12 4.37
C ASP A 248 0.11 8.86 4.23
N PHE A 249 0.18 10.04 4.83
CA PHE A 249 1.37 10.91 4.78
C PHE A 249 2.48 10.49 5.75
N THR A 250 2.27 9.47 6.57
CA THR A 250 3.27 8.96 7.53
C THR A 250 4.15 7.87 6.93
N THR A 251 3.67 7.17 5.90
CA THR A 251 4.31 5.99 5.31
C THR A 251 4.65 6.14 3.83
N LEU A 252 4.94 7.37 3.39
CA LEU A 252 5.28 7.65 1.99
C LEU A 252 6.60 6.99 1.58
N GLY A 253 6.55 6.07 0.62
CA GLY A 253 7.73 5.38 0.08
C GLY A 253 7.92 5.60 -1.42
N HIS A 254 6.95 5.19 -2.23
CA HIS A 254 6.97 5.30 -3.68
C HIS A 254 5.90 6.29 -4.15
N LEU A 255 6.31 7.19 -5.01
CA LEU A 255 5.50 8.27 -5.54
C LEU A 255 5.63 8.34 -7.06
N PHE A 256 4.74 9.08 -7.69
CA PHE A 256 4.80 9.37 -9.10
C PHE A 256 4.68 10.88 -9.30
N VAL A 257 5.55 11.45 -10.11
CA VAL A 257 5.43 12.84 -10.55
C VAL A 257 4.70 12.84 -11.88
N ILE A 258 3.64 13.63 -11.98
CA ILE A 258 2.89 13.80 -13.20
C ILE A 258 3.62 14.86 -14.04
N SER A 259 4.22 14.43 -15.14
CA SER A 259 4.82 15.31 -16.14
C SER A 259 3.80 15.49 -17.27
N GLY A 260 3.42 16.72 -17.55
CA GLY A 260 2.78 17.06 -18.82
C GLY A 260 3.82 17.13 -19.93
N GLU A 261 3.42 16.95 -21.18
CA GLU A 261 4.26 17.28 -22.34
C GLU A 261 4.73 18.73 -22.32
#